data_79a10eb783b51fcbff81f79e0a51d8fc
#
_entry.id   79a10eb783b51fcbff81f79e0a51d8fc
#
_cell.length_a   1.000
_cell.length_b   1.000
_cell.length_c   1.000
_cell.angle_alpha   90.00
_cell.angle_beta   90.00
_cell.angle_gamma   90.00
#
_symmetry.space_group_name_H-M   'P 1'
#
loop_
_entity.id
_entity.type
_entity.pdbx_description
1 polymer ?
#
loop_
_entity_poly.entity_id
_entity_poly.type
_entity_poly.pdbx_seq_one_letter_code
_entity_poly.pdbx_strand_id
1 'polypeptide(L)'
;MVGYRPQWARSGGGFVTALVLPRGNAADSPHFAAMVKEQITNTGVIPSMAGADDGYSTQQGREEVLGLGLKVVSISGAKGKKLIEAQQWKSKPYRQARAERSAMESLVFTLKEGFEFGEMMRRTHENVLAEMFEKVLAYNISQIIRMRKKLSESPELQRAAA
;
A
#
# COMPACT_ATOMS: atom_id res chain seq x y z
N MET A 1 -10.10 -16.11 -18.63
CA MET A 1 -10.78 -15.08 -17.80
C MET A 1 -9.81 -13.90 -17.66
N VAL A 2 -10.17 -12.70 -18.09
CA VAL A 2 -9.33 -11.51 -17.88
C VAL A 2 -9.46 -11.16 -16.40
N GLY A 3 -8.43 -11.46 -15.62
CA GLY A 3 -8.44 -11.16 -14.20
C GLY A 3 -8.16 -9.68 -13.96
N TYR A 4 -8.89 -9.08 -13.05
CA TYR A 4 -8.57 -7.74 -12.55
C TYR A 4 -7.28 -7.77 -11.72
N ARG A 5 -6.44 -6.72 -11.87
CA ARG A 5 -5.21 -6.53 -11.09
C ARG A 5 -5.31 -5.24 -10.29
N PRO A 6 -5.99 -5.24 -9.15
CA PRO A 6 -6.06 -4.06 -8.30
C PRO A 6 -4.69 -3.71 -7.75
N GLN A 7 -4.44 -2.41 -7.64
CA GLN A 7 -3.27 -1.85 -6.97
C GLN A 7 -3.72 -1.13 -5.72
N TRP A 8 -2.97 -1.28 -4.65
CA TRP A 8 -3.31 -0.74 -3.34
C TRP A 8 -2.11 -0.13 -2.63
N ALA A 9 -2.41 0.88 -1.83
CA ALA A 9 -1.48 1.40 -0.85
C ALA A 9 -1.91 0.98 0.55
N ARG A 10 -0.93 0.64 1.38
CA ARG A 10 -1.10 0.30 2.78
C ARG A 10 -0.29 1.25 3.65
N SER A 11 -0.90 1.81 4.71
CA SER A 11 -0.18 2.56 5.72
C SER A 11 0.60 1.66 6.67
N GLY A 12 1.59 2.20 7.37
CA GLY A 12 2.32 1.50 8.44
C GLY A 12 1.40 0.99 9.56
N GLY A 13 0.25 1.63 9.77
CA GLY A 13 -0.79 1.17 10.70
C GLY A 13 -1.65 0.00 10.20
N GLY A 14 -1.40 -0.49 8.99
CA GLY A 14 -2.09 -1.65 8.43
C GLY A 14 -3.38 -1.35 7.68
N PHE A 15 -3.75 -0.09 7.49
CA PHE A 15 -4.94 0.30 6.72
C PHE A 15 -4.66 0.31 5.22
N VAL A 16 -5.64 -0.10 4.42
CA VAL A 16 -5.64 0.18 2.99
C VAL A 16 -6.05 1.64 2.80
N THR A 17 -5.16 2.44 2.26
CA THR A 17 -5.31 3.91 2.15
C THR A 17 -5.59 4.37 0.73
N ALA A 18 -5.29 3.55 -0.27
CA ALA A 18 -5.68 3.79 -1.65
C ALA A 18 -5.91 2.46 -2.38
N LEU A 19 -6.80 2.48 -3.35
CA LEU A 19 -7.14 1.36 -4.22
C LEU A 19 -7.44 1.88 -5.62
N VAL A 20 -6.69 1.37 -6.59
CA VAL A 20 -6.91 1.66 -8.01
C VAL A 20 -7.11 0.35 -8.76
N LEU A 21 -8.06 0.34 -9.68
CA LEU A 21 -8.29 -0.78 -10.59
C LEU A 21 -7.97 -0.34 -12.03
N PRO A 22 -6.75 -0.62 -12.52
CA PRO A 22 -6.39 -0.28 -13.89
C PRO A 22 -7.27 -1.02 -14.90
N ARG A 23 -7.57 -0.37 -16.01
CA ARG A 23 -8.27 -1.02 -17.14
C ARG A 23 -7.26 -1.81 -17.97
N GLY A 24 -7.60 -3.04 -18.29
CA GLY A 24 -6.77 -3.91 -19.12
C GLY A 24 -5.50 -4.41 -18.42
N ASN A 25 -4.52 -4.81 -19.22
CA ASN A 25 -3.24 -5.34 -18.75
C ASN A 25 -2.18 -4.23 -18.64
N ALA A 26 -2.50 -3.16 -17.92
CA ALA A 26 -1.61 -2.02 -17.74
C ALA A 26 -0.34 -2.40 -16.96
N ALA A 27 0.80 -1.81 -17.34
CA ALA A 27 2.03 -1.94 -16.56
C ALA A 27 1.88 -1.24 -15.20
N ASP A 28 2.53 -1.77 -14.17
CA ASP A 28 2.42 -1.23 -12.80
C ASP A 28 3.14 0.11 -12.64
N SER A 29 4.24 0.29 -13.36
CA SER A 29 5.14 1.44 -13.19
C SER A 29 4.50 2.84 -13.30
N PRO A 30 3.52 3.12 -14.19
CA PRO A 30 2.88 4.45 -14.27
C PRO A 30 1.99 4.76 -13.06
N HIS A 31 1.59 3.75 -12.30
CA HIS A 31 0.61 3.90 -11.22
C HIS A 31 1.23 4.25 -9.86
N PHE A 32 2.56 4.18 -9.69
CA PHE A 32 3.20 4.39 -8.39
C PHE A 32 2.94 5.79 -7.82
N ALA A 33 3.23 6.83 -8.59
CA ALA A 33 2.99 8.21 -8.15
C ALA A 33 1.49 8.50 -7.96
N ALA A 34 0.63 7.94 -8.83
CA ALA A 34 -0.82 8.07 -8.71
C ALA A 34 -1.33 7.45 -7.40
N MET A 35 -0.84 6.25 -7.03
CA MET A 35 -1.20 5.59 -5.77
C MET A 35 -0.78 6.40 -4.55
N VAL A 36 0.41 6.99 -4.56
CA VAL A 36 0.88 7.83 -3.43
C VAL A 36 0.07 9.13 -3.35
N LYS A 37 -0.27 9.77 -4.48
CA LYS A 37 -1.16 10.93 -4.52
C LYS A 37 -2.54 10.61 -3.97
N GLU A 38 -3.12 9.49 -4.39
CA GLU A 38 -4.41 8.99 -3.90
C GLU A 38 -4.37 8.78 -2.38
N GLN A 39 -3.32 8.13 -1.85
CA GLN A 39 -3.13 7.97 -0.42
C GLN A 39 -3.07 9.31 0.31
N ILE A 40 -2.32 10.29 -0.20
CA ILE A 40 -2.22 11.62 0.41
C ILE A 40 -3.59 12.30 0.40
N THR A 41 -4.32 12.22 -0.71
CA THR A 41 -5.68 12.78 -0.84
C THR A 41 -6.63 12.16 0.19
N ASN A 42 -6.62 10.83 0.32
CA ASN A 42 -7.54 10.11 1.20
C ASN A 42 -7.22 10.27 2.68
N THR A 43 -5.95 10.50 3.03
CA THR A 43 -5.51 10.55 4.43
C THR A 43 -5.18 11.96 4.93
N GLY A 44 -4.94 12.91 4.03
CA GLY A 44 -4.40 14.23 4.36
C GLY A 44 -2.95 14.20 4.87
N VAL A 45 -2.25 13.05 4.78
CA VAL A 45 -0.91 12.86 5.35
C VAL A 45 0.10 12.50 4.26
N ILE A 46 1.19 13.26 4.19
CA ILE A 46 2.35 12.91 3.36
C ILE A 46 3.18 11.87 4.11
N PRO A 47 3.33 10.65 3.57
CA PRO A 47 4.14 9.62 4.22
C PRO A 47 5.62 9.99 4.19
N SER A 48 6.38 9.67 5.25
CA SER A 48 7.82 9.90 5.28
C SER A 48 8.59 8.97 4.35
N MET A 49 8.04 7.79 4.08
CA MET A 49 8.65 6.78 3.23
C MET A 49 7.59 5.99 2.44
N ALA A 50 8.00 5.47 1.29
CA ALA A 50 7.23 4.49 0.52
C ALA A 50 8.11 3.31 0.11
N GLY A 51 7.53 2.12 0.16
CA GLY A 51 8.09 0.87 -0.36
C GLY A 51 7.23 0.33 -1.50
N ALA A 52 7.86 -0.08 -2.60
CA ALA A 52 7.19 -0.71 -3.73
C ALA A 52 7.94 -1.97 -4.19
N ASP A 53 7.30 -2.78 -5.02
CA ASP A 53 7.94 -3.93 -5.64
C ASP A 53 8.67 -3.55 -6.95
N ASP A 54 9.32 -4.55 -7.56
CA ASP A 54 10.13 -4.36 -8.78
C ASP A 54 9.28 -4.00 -10.02
N GLY A 55 7.96 -4.20 -9.99
CA GLY A 55 7.03 -3.80 -11.04
C GLY A 55 6.93 -2.27 -11.19
N TYR A 56 7.21 -1.53 -10.12
CA TYR A 56 7.20 -0.06 -10.08
C TYR A 56 8.56 0.58 -10.36
N SER A 57 9.57 -0.20 -10.77
CA SER A 57 10.96 0.26 -10.89
C SER A 57 11.21 1.12 -12.13
N THR A 58 10.79 2.37 -12.07
CA THR A 58 11.18 3.42 -13.02
C THR A 58 11.80 4.60 -12.28
N GLN A 59 12.82 5.21 -12.89
CA GLN A 59 13.46 6.40 -12.33
C GLN A 59 12.47 7.56 -12.24
N GLN A 60 11.71 7.77 -13.30
CA GLN A 60 10.67 8.81 -13.34
C GLN A 60 9.63 8.63 -12.22
N GLY A 61 9.05 7.44 -12.07
CA GLY A 61 8.06 7.18 -11.02
C GLY A 61 8.63 7.38 -9.61
N ARG A 62 9.89 7.01 -9.39
CA ARG A 62 10.59 7.25 -8.12
C ARG A 62 10.77 8.75 -7.85
N GLU A 63 11.21 9.53 -8.85
CA GLU A 63 11.42 10.98 -8.73
C GLU A 63 10.09 11.72 -8.52
N GLU A 64 9.03 11.33 -9.24
CA GLU A 64 7.69 11.87 -9.02
C GLU A 64 7.21 11.66 -7.59
N VAL A 65 7.41 10.47 -7.03
CA VAL A 65 7.03 10.16 -5.64
C VAL A 65 7.87 10.96 -4.64
N LEU A 66 9.18 11.10 -4.87
CA LEU A 66 10.03 11.98 -4.04
C LEU A 66 9.57 13.45 -4.11
N GLY A 67 9.14 13.91 -5.29
CA GLY A 67 8.58 15.24 -5.51
C GLY A 67 7.29 15.52 -4.71
N LEU A 68 6.60 14.48 -4.23
CA LEU A 68 5.44 14.62 -3.34
C LEU A 68 5.83 14.92 -1.88
N GLY A 69 7.11 15.02 -1.56
CA GLY A 69 7.62 15.35 -0.22
C GLY A 69 8.06 14.15 0.62
N LEU A 70 8.09 12.95 0.05
CA LEU A 70 8.61 11.76 0.74
C LEU A 70 10.15 11.86 0.87
N LYS A 71 10.67 11.40 2.02
CA LYS A 71 12.13 11.37 2.28
C LYS A 71 12.81 10.11 1.75
N VAL A 72 12.08 9.02 1.68
CA VAL A 72 12.60 7.71 1.28
C VAL A 72 11.62 7.01 0.33
N VAL A 73 12.12 6.64 -0.85
CA VAL A 73 11.38 5.81 -1.81
C VAL A 73 12.25 4.62 -2.16
N SER A 74 11.87 3.45 -1.68
CA SER A 74 12.60 2.19 -1.87
C SER A 74 11.79 1.21 -2.71
N ILE A 75 12.29 0.88 -3.87
CA ILE A 75 11.69 -0.13 -4.76
C ILE A 75 12.49 -1.42 -4.60
N SER A 76 11.82 -2.50 -4.20
CA SER A 76 12.46 -3.81 -3.97
C SER A 76 12.83 -4.48 -5.30
N GLY A 77 13.80 -5.37 -5.27
CA GLY A 77 14.17 -6.19 -6.42
C GLY A 77 15.41 -5.69 -7.17
N ALA A 78 15.78 -6.42 -8.21
CA ALA A 78 17.02 -6.20 -8.95
C ALA A 78 17.00 -4.89 -9.75
N LYS A 79 15.86 -4.52 -10.31
CA LYS A 79 15.70 -3.25 -11.05
C LYS A 79 15.68 -2.07 -10.08
N GLY A 80 14.87 -2.17 -8.99
CA GLY A 80 14.79 -1.14 -7.97
C GLY A 80 16.14 -0.84 -7.32
N LYS A 81 16.99 -1.86 -7.12
CA LYS A 81 18.36 -1.69 -6.61
C LYS A 81 19.24 -0.84 -7.52
N LYS A 82 19.02 -0.87 -8.84
CA LYS A 82 19.80 -0.08 -9.82
C LYS A 82 19.42 1.40 -9.84
N LEU A 83 18.27 1.79 -9.25
CA LEU A 83 17.78 3.17 -9.25
C LEU A 83 18.38 4.03 -8.14
N ILE A 84 19.17 3.44 -7.24
CA ILE A 84 19.75 4.14 -6.09
C ILE A 84 21.17 3.66 -5.84
N GLU A 85 21.96 4.52 -5.18
CA GLU A 85 23.33 4.18 -4.80
C GLU A 85 23.39 3.03 -3.81
N ALA A 86 24.45 2.22 -3.89
CA ALA A 86 24.64 1.04 -3.06
C ALA A 86 24.66 1.36 -1.55
N GLN A 87 25.14 2.54 -1.17
CA GLN A 87 25.17 3.00 0.20
C GLN A 87 23.78 3.34 0.72
N GLN A 88 22.96 4.05 -0.08
CA GLN A 88 21.57 4.32 0.24
C GLN A 88 20.75 3.04 0.35
N TRP A 89 20.96 2.10 -0.59
CA TRP A 89 20.26 0.80 -0.56
C TRP A 89 20.46 0.04 0.75
N LYS A 90 21.65 0.12 1.35
CA LYS A 90 22.00 -0.56 2.62
C LYS A 90 21.58 0.22 3.85
N SER A 91 21.17 1.47 3.73
CA SER A 91 20.82 2.32 4.86
C SER A 91 19.58 1.82 5.60
N LYS A 92 19.48 2.17 6.90
CA LYS A 92 18.35 1.76 7.77
C LYS A 92 17.00 2.21 7.22
N PRO A 93 16.80 3.47 6.77
CA PRO A 93 15.51 3.92 6.23
C PRO A 93 15.06 3.12 5.00
N TYR A 94 16.00 2.83 4.08
CA TYR A 94 15.68 2.06 2.89
C TYR A 94 15.38 0.59 3.20
N ARG A 95 16.07 0.00 4.17
CA ARG A 95 15.74 -1.36 4.64
C ARG A 95 14.37 -1.41 5.29
N GLN A 96 14.02 -0.42 6.09
CA GLN A 96 12.71 -0.32 6.71
C GLN A 96 11.60 -0.18 5.66
N ALA A 97 11.74 0.72 4.68
CA ALA A 97 10.77 0.87 3.60
C ALA A 97 10.56 -0.44 2.81
N ARG A 98 11.62 -1.25 2.60
CA ARG A 98 11.48 -2.57 1.97
C ARG A 98 10.82 -3.60 2.87
N ALA A 99 11.06 -3.55 4.18
CA ALA A 99 10.43 -4.48 5.12
C ALA A 99 8.89 -4.31 5.16
N GLU A 100 8.38 -3.11 4.96
CA GLU A 100 6.94 -2.85 4.85
C GLU A 100 6.27 -3.59 3.67
N ARG A 101 7.04 -4.01 2.67
CA ARG A 101 6.54 -4.85 1.57
C ARG A 101 6.03 -6.21 2.05
N SER A 102 6.71 -6.86 3.00
CA SER A 102 6.26 -8.15 3.55
C SER A 102 4.89 -8.03 4.22
N ALA A 103 4.62 -6.87 4.83
CA ALA A 103 3.32 -6.57 5.38
C ALA A 103 2.22 -6.41 4.31
N MET A 104 2.61 -6.04 3.09
CA MET A 104 1.70 -5.99 1.92
C MET A 104 1.27 -7.39 1.48
N GLU A 105 2.20 -8.35 1.45
CA GLU A 105 1.90 -9.75 1.11
C GLU A 105 0.91 -10.35 2.13
N SER A 106 1.13 -10.09 3.41
CA SER A 106 0.20 -10.49 4.47
C SER A 106 -1.18 -9.83 4.34
N LEU A 107 -1.21 -8.55 3.93
CA LEU A 107 -2.47 -7.86 3.66
C LEU A 107 -3.24 -8.53 2.51
N VAL A 108 -2.57 -8.79 1.39
CA VAL A 108 -3.19 -9.45 0.22
C VAL A 108 -3.77 -10.80 0.60
N PHE A 109 -3.03 -11.59 1.37
CA PHE A 109 -3.52 -12.87 1.90
C PHE A 109 -4.78 -12.66 2.76
N THR A 110 -4.72 -11.74 3.72
CA THR A 110 -5.86 -11.45 4.61
C THR A 110 -7.10 -10.99 3.84
N LEU A 111 -6.93 -10.15 2.83
CA LEU A 111 -8.04 -9.68 2.01
C LEU A 111 -8.65 -10.82 1.18
N LYS A 112 -7.83 -11.72 0.65
CA LYS A 112 -8.33 -12.86 -0.13
C LYS A 112 -9.08 -13.86 0.74
N GLU A 113 -8.50 -14.26 1.86
CA GLU A 113 -9.04 -15.32 2.71
C GLU A 113 -10.17 -14.82 3.63
N GLY A 114 -10.02 -13.60 4.16
CA GLY A 114 -10.95 -13.08 5.18
C GLY A 114 -12.02 -12.14 4.65
N PHE A 115 -11.85 -11.59 3.44
CA PHE A 115 -12.74 -10.59 2.86
C PHE A 115 -13.14 -10.92 1.41
N GLU A 116 -12.94 -12.17 0.99
CA GLU A 116 -13.34 -12.69 -0.33
C GLU A 116 -12.83 -11.86 -1.51
N PHE A 117 -11.64 -11.23 -1.36
CA PHE A 117 -11.10 -10.35 -2.39
C PHE A 117 -10.62 -11.10 -3.64
N GLY A 118 -10.52 -12.43 -3.57
CA GLY A 118 -10.24 -13.31 -4.70
C GLY A 118 -11.44 -13.54 -5.62
N GLU A 119 -12.65 -13.30 -5.13
CA GLU A 119 -13.90 -13.56 -5.83
C GLU A 119 -14.75 -12.28 -5.92
N MET A 120 -14.95 -11.79 -7.14
CA MET A 120 -15.82 -10.65 -7.40
C MET A 120 -17.14 -11.14 -7.96
N MET A 121 -18.23 -10.79 -7.27
CA MET A 121 -19.59 -11.17 -7.64
C MET A 121 -20.15 -10.25 -8.72
N ARG A 122 -19.71 -8.99 -8.73
CA ARG A 122 -20.16 -7.98 -9.67
C ARG A 122 -19.42 -8.08 -11.00
N ARG A 123 -20.09 -7.62 -12.06
CA ARG A 123 -19.52 -7.50 -13.40
C ARG A 123 -19.40 -6.01 -13.74
N THR A 124 -18.72 -5.67 -14.80
CA THR A 124 -18.30 -4.34 -15.19
C THR A 124 -17.21 -3.76 -14.29
N HIS A 125 -16.37 -2.93 -14.85
CA HIS A 125 -15.22 -2.34 -14.15
C HIS A 125 -15.65 -1.50 -12.94
N GLU A 126 -16.66 -0.67 -13.11
CA GLU A 126 -17.17 0.24 -12.07
C GLU A 126 -17.79 -0.53 -10.89
N ASN A 127 -18.58 -1.55 -11.18
CA ASN A 127 -19.22 -2.36 -10.14
C ASN A 127 -18.21 -3.24 -9.40
N VAL A 128 -17.21 -3.77 -10.08
CA VAL A 128 -16.10 -4.52 -9.47
C VAL A 128 -15.29 -3.60 -8.57
N LEU A 129 -14.97 -2.38 -9.03
CA LEU A 129 -14.26 -1.40 -8.21
C LEU A 129 -15.07 -1.02 -6.96
N ALA A 130 -16.37 -0.80 -7.09
CA ALA A 130 -17.26 -0.54 -5.95
C ALA A 130 -17.25 -1.70 -4.94
N GLU A 131 -17.36 -2.94 -5.41
CA GLU A 131 -17.29 -4.14 -4.56
C GLU A 131 -15.92 -4.24 -3.84
N MET A 132 -14.83 -3.93 -4.53
CA MET A 132 -13.50 -3.89 -3.92
C MET A 132 -13.42 -2.83 -2.80
N PHE A 133 -13.99 -1.65 -3.00
CA PHE A 133 -14.06 -0.62 -1.96
C PHE A 133 -14.88 -1.07 -0.75
N GLU A 134 -16.02 -1.73 -0.95
CA GLU A 134 -16.82 -2.29 0.14
C GLU A 134 -16.02 -3.29 0.98
N LYS A 135 -15.28 -4.20 0.33
CA LYS A 135 -14.42 -5.19 1.00
C LYS A 135 -13.24 -4.53 1.74
N VAL A 136 -12.63 -3.50 1.15
CA VAL A 136 -11.59 -2.69 1.80
C VAL A 136 -12.14 -1.94 3.01
N LEU A 137 -13.34 -1.39 2.92
CA LEU A 137 -13.99 -0.71 4.04
C LEU A 137 -14.22 -1.68 5.21
N ALA A 138 -14.75 -2.86 4.93
CA ALA A 138 -14.94 -3.91 5.94
C ALA A 138 -13.61 -4.31 6.60
N TYR A 139 -12.55 -4.47 5.81
CA TYR A 139 -11.21 -4.71 6.33
C TYR A 139 -10.71 -3.57 7.22
N ASN A 140 -10.81 -2.33 6.78
CA ASN A 140 -10.36 -1.17 7.56
C ASN A 140 -11.12 -1.01 8.87
N ILE A 141 -12.44 -1.26 8.88
CA ILE A 141 -13.24 -1.31 10.12
C ILE A 141 -12.70 -2.40 11.06
N SER A 142 -12.40 -3.58 10.55
CA SER A 142 -11.83 -4.65 11.37
C SER A 142 -10.47 -4.28 11.98
N GLN A 143 -9.64 -3.49 11.27
CA GLN A 143 -8.38 -2.97 11.81
C GLN A 143 -8.63 -1.97 12.95
N ILE A 144 -9.61 -1.08 12.82
CA ILE A 144 -10.00 -0.15 13.91
C ILE A 144 -10.38 -0.94 15.17
N ILE A 145 -11.23 -1.95 15.02
CA ILE A 145 -11.66 -2.79 16.14
C ILE A 145 -10.46 -3.50 16.80
N ARG A 146 -9.56 -4.08 16.01
CA ARG A 146 -8.33 -4.71 16.51
C ARG A 146 -7.42 -3.73 17.24
N MET A 147 -7.26 -2.52 16.72
CA MET A 147 -6.45 -1.49 17.37
C MET A 147 -7.07 -1.03 18.67
N ARG A 148 -8.37 -0.81 18.72
CA ARG A 148 -9.11 -0.46 19.97
C ARG A 148 -8.96 -1.55 21.01
N LYS A 149 -9.09 -2.81 20.62
CA LYS A 149 -8.90 -3.94 21.54
C LYS A 149 -7.48 -3.97 22.09
N LYS A 150 -6.45 -3.81 21.26
CA LYS A 150 -5.05 -3.73 21.72
C LYS A 150 -4.83 -2.57 22.70
N LEU A 151 -5.41 -1.40 22.44
CA LEU A 151 -5.32 -0.24 23.34
C LEU A 151 -5.99 -0.53 24.69
N SER A 152 -7.15 -1.19 24.71
CA SER A 152 -7.84 -1.53 25.97
C SER A 152 -7.11 -2.60 26.78
N GLU A 153 -6.35 -3.47 26.14
CA GLU A 153 -5.59 -4.57 26.79
C GLU A 153 -4.17 -4.13 27.21
N SER A 154 -3.68 -2.96 26.80
CA SER A 154 -2.29 -2.52 27.01
C SER A 154 -2.24 -1.24 27.85
N PRO A 155 -1.94 -1.33 29.16
CA PRO A 155 -1.87 -0.15 30.05
C PRO A 155 -0.83 0.89 29.63
N GLU A 156 0.26 0.47 28.98
CA GLU A 156 1.29 1.37 28.47
C GLU A 156 0.81 2.22 27.30
N LEU A 157 0.01 1.64 26.41
CA LEU A 157 -0.57 2.35 25.25
C LEU A 157 -1.70 3.31 25.69
N GLN A 158 -2.41 3.00 26.77
CA GLN A 158 -3.43 3.89 27.35
C GLN A 158 -2.80 5.17 27.91
N ARG A 159 -1.63 5.07 28.56
CA ARG A 159 -0.89 6.22 29.08
C ARG A 159 -0.29 7.11 28.00
N ALA A 160 0.02 6.56 26.83
CA ALA A 160 0.55 7.30 25.69
C ALA A 160 -0.53 7.99 24.84
N ALA A 161 -1.81 7.62 25.03
CA ALA A 161 -2.95 8.15 24.30
C ALA A 161 -3.77 9.20 25.11
N ALA A 162 -3.43 9.40 26.39
CA ALA A 162 -4.01 10.41 27.30
C ALA A 162 -3.14 11.67 27.35
#